data_defc3a50091ece3a33038d64272a16f4
#
_entry.id   defc3a50091ece3a33038d64272a16f4
#
_cell.length_a   1.000
_cell.length_b   1.000
_cell.length_c   1.000
_cell.angle_alpha   90.00
_cell.angle_beta   90.00
_cell.angle_gamma   90.00
#
_symmetry.space_group_name_H-M   'P 1'
#
loop_
_entity.id
_entity.type
_entity.pdbx_description
1 polymer ?
#
loop_
_entity_poly.entity_id
_entity_poly.type
_entity_poly.pdbx_seq_one_letter_code
_entity_poly.pdbx_strand_id
1 'polypeptide(L)'
;MERLNWDDTRLFLALARQGTLSGAARELGIGLATISRRVERLEHALGLPLFLRHQNGYDLTDQGTALLPRAEAVEQALLDLRHAAGAETQIRGLVRLASVESLVAPFITPALAPLMQAHPGLDIEIVFATTAVNLHRHEADLALRMVRPERGNLRMRQLAKLGFGLYAPPGGAHPARHVTWPEADSVTVPRGWSAAFGADAAPRLAVNSLQGQVAAVLAGIGVAVLPHFMARTAGLHLLADRLPDGGGMSRPVLLVGHADLAASRRVGAVADALAQQIIDRRAELEMP
;
A
#
# COMPACT_ATOMS: atom_id res chain seq x y z
N MET A 1 -32.54 -21.76 13.52
CA MET A 1 -31.44 -20.91 13.09
C MET A 1 -31.80 -19.45 13.34
N GLU A 2 -31.22 -18.79 14.33
CA GLU A 2 -31.39 -17.36 14.53
C GLU A 2 -30.90 -16.63 13.29
N ARG A 3 -31.65 -15.63 12.82
CA ARG A 3 -31.29 -14.86 11.65
C ARG A 3 -30.15 -13.90 12.02
N LEU A 4 -29.02 -14.02 11.32
CA LEU A 4 -27.98 -12.99 11.31
C LEU A 4 -28.59 -11.65 10.87
N ASN A 5 -28.38 -10.62 11.69
CA ASN A 5 -28.83 -9.26 11.39
C ASN A 5 -27.60 -8.39 11.09
N TRP A 6 -27.71 -7.53 10.07
CA TRP A 6 -26.68 -6.54 9.76
C TRP A 6 -26.28 -5.69 10.96
N ASP A 7 -27.22 -5.24 11.76
CA ASP A 7 -26.95 -4.44 12.96
C ASP A 7 -26.07 -5.15 13.97
N ASP A 8 -26.08 -6.49 14.03
CA ASP A 8 -25.22 -7.25 14.91
C ASP A 8 -23.78 -7.34 14.34
N THR A 9 -23.63 -7.39 13.02
CA THR A 9 -22.32 -7.30 12.34
C THR A 9 -21.68 -5.92 12.55
N ARG A 10 -22.46 -4.85 12.41
CA ARG A 10 -22.01 -3.48 12.69
C ARG A 10 -21.52 -3.32 14.13
N LEU A 11 -22.18 -3.96 15.06
CA LEU A 11 -21.83 -3.96 16.48
C LEU A 11 -20.55 -4.75 16.74
N PHE A 12 -20.38 -5.89 16.08
CA PHE A 12 -19.13 -6.66 16.11
C PHE A 12 -17.95 -5.80 15.65
N LEU A 13 -18.09 -5.08 14.53
CA LEU A 13 -17.05 -4.19 14.00
C LEU A 13 -16.72 -3.05 14.97
N ALA A 14 -17.74 -2.39 15.52
CA ALA A 14 -17.53 -1.31 16.49
C ALA A 14 -16.78 -1.80 17.74
N LEU A 15 -17.15 -2.97 18.28
CA LEU A 15 -16.48 -3.53 19.45
C LEU A 15 -15.04 -3.99 19.12
N ALA A 16 -14.83 -4.59 17.95
CA ALA A 16 -13.50 -4.99 17.49
C ALA A 16 -12.54 -3.80 17.33
N ARG A 17 -13.05 -2.65 16.88
CA ARG A 17 -12.27 -1.42 16.69
C ARG A 17 -12.01 -0.68 18.01
N GLN A 18 -12.99 -0.65 18.90
CA GLN A 18 -12.93 0.12 20.15
C GLN A 18 -12.33 -0.65 21.33
N GLY A 19 -12.30 -1.98 21.27
CA GLY A 19 -11.81 -2.85 22.33
C GLY A 19 -12.60 -2.77 23.65
N THR A 20 -13.65 -1.92 23.74
CA THR A 20 -14.46 -1.74 24.94
C THR A 20 -15.93 -1.55 24.61
N LEU A 21 -16.82 -2.06 25.49
CA LEU A 21 -18.27 -1.85 25.34
C LEU A 21 -18.65 -0.36 25.40
N SER A 22 -17.98 0.43 26.22
CA SER A 22 -18.22 1.86 26.35
C SER A 22 -17.80 2.65 25.10
N GLY A 23 -16.70 2.26 24.47
CA GLY A 23 -16.26 2.81 23.18
C GLY A 23 -17.27 2.51 22.07
N ALA A 24 -17.64 1.25 21.92
CA ALA A 24 -18.64 0.81 20.95
C ALA A 24 -20.02 1.44 21.19
N ALA A 25 -20.43 1.58 22.47
CA ALA A 25 -21.70 2.24 22.85
C ALA A 25 -21.75 3.69 22.38
N ARG A 26 -20.65 4.41 22.57
CA ARG A 26 -20.51 5.82 22.15
C ARG A 26 -20.55 5.94 20.63
N GLU A 27 -19.83 5.07 19.93
CA GLU A 27 -19.78 5.07 18.45
C GLU A 27 -21.16 4.78 17.84
N LEU A 28 -21.89 3.82 18.42
CA LEU A 28 -23.17 3.38 17.87
C LEU A 28 -24.40 4.14 18.40
N GLY A 29 -24.22 4.95 19.46
CA GLY A 29 -25.32 5.68 20.11
C GLY A 29 -26.32 4.78 20.84
N ILE A 30 -25.90 3.61 21.36
CA ILE A 30 -26.76 2.64 22.05
C ILE A 30 -26.22 2.28 23.43
N GLY A 31 -27.07 1.75 24.30
CA GLY A 31 -26.72 1.44 25.69
C GLY A 31 -25.78 0.24 25.82
N LEU A 32 -24.89 0.27 26.83
CA LEU A 32 -23.93 -0.80 27.15
C LEU A 32 -24.56 -2.19 27.27
N ALA A 33 -25.68 -2.30 28.02
CA ALA A 33 -26.41 -3.57 28.18
C ALA A 33 -26.95 -4.12 26.85
N THR A 34 -27.30 -3.23 25.92
CA THR A 34 -27.79 -3.61 24.59
C THR A 34 -26.65 -4.19 23.76
N ILE A 35 -25.43 -3.61 23.84
CA ILE A 35 -24.27 -4.12 23.13
C ILE A 35 -23.91 -5.51 23.63
N SER A 36 -23.74 -5.68 24.93
CA SER A 36 -23.37 -6.98 25.53
C SER A 36 -24.33 -8.08 25.08
N ARG A 37 -25.65 -7.84 25.22
CA ARG A 37 -26.67 -8.83 24.83
C ARG A 37 -26.66 -9.12 23.31
N ARG A 38 -26.39 -8.12 22.47
CA ARG A 38 -26.36 -8.33 21.02
C ARG A 38 -25.10 -9.06 20.58
N VAL A 39 -23.94 -8.81 21.20
CA VAL A 39 -22.72 -9.59 20.96
C VAL A 39 -22.94 -11.06 21.31
N GLU A 40 -23.51 -11.34 22.50
CA GLU A 40 -23.83 -12.70 22.93
C GLU A 40 -24.80 -13.40 21.95
N ARG A 41 -25.80 -12.67 21.48
CA ARG A 41 -26.72 -13.19 20.46
C ARG A 41 -26.02 -13.51 19.14
N LEU A 42 -25.10 -12.65 18.69
CA LEU A 42 -24.33 -12.88 17.47
C LEU A 42 -23.43 -14.11 17.62
N GLU A 43 -22.69 -14.24 18.73
CA GLU A 43 -21.87 -15.40 19.04
C GLU A 43 -22.70 -16.70 19.07
N HIS A 44 -23.87 -16.63 19.70
CA HIS A 44 -24.79 -17.77 19.74
C HIS A 44 -25.34 -18.14 18.36
N ALA A 45 -25.71 -17.13 17.52
CA ALA A 45 -26.22 -17.35 16.16
C ALA A 45 -25.16 -17.96 15.23
N LEU A 46 -23.89 -17.62 15.45
CA LEU A 46 -22.75 -18.16 14.69
C LEU A 46 -22.24 -19.48 15.27
N GLY A 47 -22.57 -19.79 16.53
CA GLY A 47 -22.00 -20.94 17.26
C GLY A 47 -20.52 -20.81 17.57
N LEU A 48 -19.99 -19.58 17.59
CA LEU A 48 -18.56 -19.29 17.74
C LEU A 48 -18.36 -18.12 18.71
N PRO A 49 -17.41 -18.23 19.67
CA PRO A 49 -16.97 -17.08 20.47
C PRO A 49 -16.16 -16.14 19.59
N LEU A 50 -16.52 -14.86 19.55
CA LEU A 50 -15.83 -13.84 18.76
C LEU A 50 -14.90 -12.99 19.58
N PHE A 51 -15.17 -12.89 20.92
CA PHE A 51 -14.41 -12.04 21.80
C PHE A 51 -13.93 -12.78 23.05
N LEU A 52 -12.71 -12.46 23.48
CA LEU A 52 -12.16 -12.77 24.79
C LEU A 52 -12.44 -11.57 25.70
N ARG A 53 -13.16 -11.82 26.82
CA ARG A 53 -13.46 -10.79 27.83
C ARG A 53 -12.37 -10.76 28.88
N HIS A 54 -11.83 -9.59 29.19
CA HIS A 54 -10.86 -9.39 30.24
C HIS A 54 -11.14 -8.10 31.03
N GLN A 55 -10.38 -7.85 32.11
CA GLN A 55 -10.65 -6.69 32.99
C GLN A 55 -10.56 -5.34 32.30
N ASN A 56 -9.77 -5.23 31.24
CA ASN A 56 -9.52 -3.98 30.50
C ASN A 56 -10.34 -3.85 29.22
N GLY A 57 -11.13 -4.88 28.82
CA GLY A 57 -11.92 -4.81 27.58
C GLY A 57 -12.19 -6.14 26.90
N TYR A 58 -12.19 -6.11 25.58
CA TYR A 58 -12.53 -7.19 24.67
C TYR A 58 -11.47 -7.31 23.58
N ASP A 59 -10.84 -8.47 23.49
CA ASP A 59 -9.97 -8.83 22.37
C ASP A 59 -10.67 -9.83 21.45
N LEU A 60 -10.32 -9.83 20.17
CA LEU A 60 -10.84 -10.84 19.25
C LEU A 60 -10.26 -12.21 19.54
N THR A 61 -11.08 -13.25 19.46
CA THR A 61 -10.62 -14.64 19.35
C THR A 61 -9.99 -14.88 17.97
N ASP A 62 -9.36 -16.06 17.76
CA ASP A 62 -8.90 -16.47 16.42
C ASP A 62 -10.05 -16.52 15.42
N GLN A 63 -11.23 -16.98 15.86
CA GLN A 63 -12.45 -17.01 15.04
C GLN A 63 -12.97 -15.59 14.75
N GLY A 64 -12.95 -14.70 15.75
CA GLY A 64 -13.28 -13.28 15.57
C GLY A 64 -12.35 -12.60 14.58
N THR A 65 -11.05 -12.84 14.70
CA THR A 65 -10.02 -12.33 13.77
C THR A 65 -10.24 -12.84 12.35
N ALA A 66 -10.58 -14.12 12.18
CA ALA A 66 -10.87 -14.70 10.88
C ALA A 66 -12.16 -14.14 10.23
N LEU A 67 -13.15 -13.73 11.04
CA LEU A 67 -14.41 -13.16 10.56
C LEU A 67 -14.34 -11.65 10.30
N LEU A 68 -13.41 -10.93 10.93
CA LEU A 68 -13.29 -9.48 10.80
C LEU A 68 -13.25 -8.99 9.34
N PRO A 69 -12.42 -9.56 8.44
CA PRO A 69 -12.38 -9.12 7.05
C PRO A 69 -13.70 -9.30 6.31
N ARG A 70 -14.47 -10.34 6.66
CA ARG A 70 -15.78 -10.60 6.04
C ARG A 70 -16.86 -9.63 6.54
N ALA A 71 -16.81 -9.27 7.81
CA ALA A 71 -17.71 -8.26 8.39
C ALA A 71 -17.42 -6.87 7.78
N GLU A 72 -16.15 -6.51 7.58
CA GLU A 72 -15.74 -5.27 6.92
C GLU A 72 -16.18 -5.24 5.45
N ALA A 73 -16.12 -6.36 4.74
CA ALA A 73 -16.63 -6.45 3.37
C ALA A 73 -18.14 -6.21 3.30
N VAL A 74 -18.93 -6.69 4.28
CA VAL A 74 -20.37 -6.41 4.37
C VAL A 74 -20.65 -4.94 4.65
N GLU A 75 -19.91 -4.30 5.57
CA GLU A 75 -20.01 -2.85 5.83
C GLU A 75 -19.75 -2.06 4.55
N GLN A 76 -18.68 -2.42 3.83
CA GLN A 76 -18.33 -1.78 2.57
C GLN A 76 -19.43 -1.96 1.50
N ALA A 77 -19.96 -3.16 1.34
CA ALA A 77 -21.03 -3.42 0.39
C ALA A 77 -22.31 -2.60 0.67
N LEU A 78 -22.63 -2.36 1.95
CA LEU A 78 -23.75 -1.50 2.34
C LEU A 78 -23.46 0.00 2.10
N LEU A 79 -22.25 0.44 2.29
CA LEU A 79 -21.83 1.80 1.90
C LEU A 79 -21.96 1.97 0.38
N ASP A 80 -21.52 1.00 -0.38
CA ASP A 80 -21.62 1.01 -1.84
C ASP A 80 -23.09 0.97 -2.32
N LEU A 81 -23.95 0.20 -1.65
CA LEU A 81 -25.40 0.18 -1.89
C LEU A 81 -26.03 1.56 -1.64
N ARG A 82 -25.68 2.22 -0.52
CA ARG A 82 -26.16 3.58 -0.22
C ARG A 82 -25.70 4.58 -1.27
N HIS A 83 -24.45 4.47 -1.75
CA HIS A 83 -23.92 5.31 -2.81
C HIS A 83 -24.59 5.05 -4.15
N ALA A 84 -24.96 3.80 -4.46
CA ALA A 84 -25.68 3.45 -5.67
C ALA A 84 -27.14 3.90 -5.64
N ALA A 85 -27.79 3.90 -4.47
CA ALA A 85 -29.18 4.31 -4.28
C ALA A 85 -29.35 5.83 -4.26
N GLY A 86 -28.32 6.58 -3.83
CA GLY A 86 -28.28 8.04 -3.99
C GLY A 86 -27.78 8.37 -5.39
N ALA A 87 -28.57 9.05 -6.21
CA ALA A 87 -28.19 9.55 -7.55
C ALA A 87 -27.10 10.64 -7.47
N GLU A 88 -26.10 10.46 -6.61
CA GLU A 88 -24.98 11.39 -6.45
C GLU A 88 -23.86 11.04 -7.42
N THR A 89 -23.67 11.91 -8.39
CA THR A 89 -22.57 11.90 -9.35
C THR A 89 -21.18 12.07 -8.68
N GLN A 90 -21.12 12.41 -7.40
CA GLN A 90 -19.88 12.69 -6.69
C GLN A 90 -19.25 11.42 -6.08
N ILE A 91 -17.99 11.21 -6.39
CA ILE A 91 -17.13 10.22 -5.75
C ILE A 91 -16.72 10.79 -4.38
N ARG A 92 -16.99 10.07 -3.29
CA ARG A 92 -16.68 10.50 -1.91
C ARG A 92 -16.26 9.35 -1.00
N GLY A 93 -15.61 9.69 0.11
CA GLY A 93 -15.12 8.77 1.14
C GLY A 93 -13.63 8.46 1.00
N LEU A 94 -13.09 7.69 1.92
CA LEU A 94 -11.67 7.40 2.04
C LEU A 94 -11.24 6.27 1.10
N VAL A 95 -10.08 6.47 0.45
CA VAL A 95 -9.33 5.41 -0.26
C VAL A 95 -7.91 5.35 0.33
N ARG A 96 -7.51 4.17 0.79
CA ARG A 96 -6.17 3.90 1.28
C ARG A 96 -5.31 3.32 0.17
N LEU A 97 -4.20 3.99 -0.13
CA LEU A 97 -3.23 3.61 -1.15
C LEU A 97 -1.90 3.25 -0.50
N ALA A 98 -1.49 1.99 -0.60
CA ALA A 98 -0.14 1.59 -0.24
C ALA A 98 0.81 1.84 -1.42
N SER A 99 1.96 2.48 -1.19
CA SER A 99 2.95 2.74 -2.24
C SER A 99 4.36 2.82 -1.68
N VAL A 100 5.33 2.94 -2.58
CA VAL A 100 6.69 3.35 -2.25
C VAL A 100 6.80 4.88 -2.34
N GLU A 101 7.52 5.48 -1.42
CA GLU A 101 7.68 6.94 -1.30
C GLU A 101 8.12 7.59 -2.62
N SER A 102 9.06 6.96 -3.33
CA SER A 102 9.65 7.49 -4.55
C SER A 102 8.66 7.76 -5.70
N LEU A 103 7.49 7.12 -5.71
CA LEU A 103 6.45 7.32 -6.73
C LEU A 103 5.45 8.43 -6.37
N VAL A 104 5.42 8.89 -5.11
CA VAL A 104 4.36 9.80 -4.64
C VAL A 104 4.45 11.14 -5.35
N ALA A 105 5.56 11.85 -5.22
CA ALA A 105 5.70 13.19 -5.78
C ALA A 105 5.64 13.19 -7.33
N PRO A 106 6.35 12.31 -8.06
CA PRO A 106 6.38 12.41 -9.52
C PRO A 106 5.17 11.81 -10.23
N PHE A 107 4.46 10.84 -9.64
CA PHE A 107 3.42 10.10 -10.35
C PHE A 107 2.07 10.09 -9.62
N ILE A 108 2.06 9.82 -8.30
CA ILE A 108 0.81 9.65 -7.56
C ILE A 108 0.13 10.99 -7.34
N THR A 109 0.84 11.97 -6.80
CA THR A 109 0.26 13.30 -6.54
C THR A 109 -0.30 13.96 -7.80
N PRO A 110 0.41 13.98 -8.94
CA PRO A 110 -0.14 14.52 -10.18
C PRO A 110 -1.37 13.77 -10.70
N ALA A 111 -1.46 12.44 -10.48
CA ALA A 111 -2.63 11.65 -10.84
C ALA A 111 -3.85 12.01 -10.01
N LEU A 112 -3.64 12.22 -8.71
CA LEU A 112 -4.73 12.45 -7.75
C LEU A 112 -5.22 13.88 -7.71
N ALA A 113 -4.38 14.86 -8.01
CA ALA A 113 -4.74 16.27 -7.90
C ALA A 113 -6.01 16.65 -8.69
N PRO A 114 -6.15 16.35 -10.00
CA PRO A 114 -7.37 16.68 -10.74
C PRO A 114 -8.58 15.88 -10.23
N LEU A 115 -8.40 14.62 -9.82
CA LEU A 115 -9.47 13.80 -9.30
C LEU A 115 -10.03 14.36 -7.99
N MET A 116 -9.16 14.76 -7.06
CA MET A 116 -9.57 15.33 -5.78
C MET A 116 -10.19 16.73 -5.93
N GLN A 117 -9.74 17.51 -6.92
CA GLN A 117 -10.37 18.79 -7.27
C GLN A 117 -11.79 18.60 -7.81
N ALA A 118 -12.00 17.57 -8.64
CA ALA A 118 -13.33 17.26 -9.18
C ALA A 118 -14.26 16.62 -8.13
N HIS A 119 -13.71 16.02 -7.09
CA HIS A 119 -14.45 15.30 -6.05
C HIS A 119 -14.01 15.74 -4.64
N PRO A 120 -14.46 16.90 -4.13
CA PRO A 120 -14.05 17.45 -2.83
C PRO A 120 -14.37 16.55 -1.62
N GLY A 121 -15.25 15.57 -1.78
CA GLY A 121 -15.58 14.59 -0.74
C GLY A 121 -14.72 13.31 -0.79
N LEU A 122 -13.72 13.23 -1.69
CA LEU A 122 -12.79 12.11 -1.77
C LEU A 122 -11.58 12.37 -0.90
N ASP A 123 -11.38 11.51 0.10
CA ASP A 123 -10.19 11.49 0.95
C ASP A 123 -9.24 10.38 0.50
N ILE A 124 -7.95 10.65 0.51
CA ILE A 124 -6.92 9.67 0.15
C ILE A 124 -5.85 9.64 1.23
N GLU A 125 -5.61 8.44 1.75
CA GLU A 125 -4.54 8.15 2.69
C GLU A 125 -3.46 7.34 1.97
N ILE A 126 -2.23 7.87 1.91
CA ILE A 126 -1.09 7.16 1.30
C ILE A 126 -0.21 6.61 2.42
N VAL A 127 -0.02 5.30 2.44
CA VAL A 127 0.84 4.62 3.41
C VAL A 127 2.07 4.04 2.71
N PHE A 128 3.24 4.23 3.31
CA PHE A 128 4.47 3.65 2.79
C PHE A 128 4.67 2.26 3.39
N ALA A 129 4.79 1.29 2.50
CA ALA A 129 5.01 -0.08 2.86
C ALA A 129 6.38 -0.54 2.39
N THR A 130 7.33 -0.65 3.31
CA THR A 130 8.64 -1.28 3.08
C THR A 130 8.57 -2.80 3.15
N THR A 131 7.62 -3.33 3.90
CA THR A 131 7.30 -4.76 4.00
C THR A 131 5.97 -5.06 3.32
N ALA A 132 5.66 -6.33 3.10
CA ALA A 132 4.40 -6.75 2.51
C ALA A 132 3.21 -6.25 3.36
N VAL A 133 2.71 -5.03 3.06
CA VAL A 133 1.42 -4.58 3.60
C VAL A 133 0.39 -5.64 3.24
N ASN A 134 -0.24 -6.20 4.25
CA ASN A 134 -1.29 -7.18 4.08
C ASN A 134 -2.53 -6.48 3.51
N LEU A 135 -2.65 -6.44 2.18
CA LEU A 135 -3.92 -6.14 1.51
C LEU A 135 -5.05 -7.06 2.04
N HIS A 136 -4.69 -8.23 2.59
CA HIS A 136 -5.62 -9.16 3.22
C HIS A 136 -6.22 -8.67 4.55
N ARG A 137 -5.58 -7.71 5.24
CA ARG A 137 -6.10 -7.11 6.47
C ARG A 137 -6.81 -5.78 6.23
N HIS A 138 -7.16 -5.46 4.98
CA HIS A 138 -7.74 -4.17 4.59
C HIS A 138 -6.93 -2.95 5.07
N GLU A 139 -5.60 -3.10 5.20
CA GLU A 139 -4.71 -2.00 5.52
C GLU A 139 -4.60 -1.00 4.35
N ALA A 140 -4.93 -1.44 3.12
CA ALA A 140 -5.07 -0.59 1.94
C ALA A 140 -6.09 -1.15 0.95
N ASP A 141 -6.80 -0.26 0.24
CA ASP A 141 -7.75 -0.58 -0.83
C ASP A 141 -7.04 -0.86 -2.15
N LEU A 142 -5.96 -0.11 -2.39
CA LEU A 142 -5.09 -0.18 -3.58
C LEU A 142 -3.62 -0.22 -3.16
N ALA A 143 -2.79 -0.83 -3.98
CA ALA A 143 -1.34 -0.75 -3.81
C ALA A 143 -0.62 -0.60 -5.16
N LEU A 144 0.41 0.27 -5.19
CA LEU A 144 1.43 0.26 -6.24
C LEU A 144 2.64 -0.53 -5.73
N ARG A 145 2.94 -1.65 -6.39
CA ARG A 145 3.97 -2.60 -5.96
C ARG A 145 4.93 -2.94 -7.08
N MET A 146 6.17 -3.28 -6.69
CA MET A 146 7.24 -3.73 -7.59
C MET A 146 7.55 -5.22 -7.45
N VAL A 147 6.74 -5.92 -6.63
CA VAL A 147 6.81 -7.37 -6.42
C VAL A 147 5.40 -7.92 -6.54
N ARG A 148 5.28 -9.04 -7.25
CA ARG A 148 4.00 -9.72 -7.41
C ARG A 148 3.62 -10.37 -6.06
N PRO A 149 2.42 -10.08 -5.51
CA PRO A 149 1.94 -10.77 -4.33
C PRO A 149 1.71 -12.26 -4.66
N GLU A 150 2.07 -13.13 -3.73
CA GLU A 150 1.97 -14.58 -3.92
C GLU A 150 0.60 -15.14 -3.54
N ARG A 151 -0.19 -14.44 -2.73
CA ARG A 151 -1.47 -14.92 -2.17
C ARG A 151 -2.52 -13.83 -2.14
N GLY A 152 -3.80 -14.23 -2.19
CA GLY A 152 -4.98 -13.39 -1.99
C GLY A 152 -5.92 -13.29 -3.18
N ASN A 153 -7.18 -12.89 -2.90
CA ASN A 153 -8.18 -12.56 -3.90
C ASN A 153 -7.91 -11.16 -4.46
N LEU A 154 -6.80 -11.03 -5.23
CA LEU A 154 -6.30 -9.76 -5.73
C LEU A 154 -6.42 -9.65 -7.25
N ARG A 155 -6.83 -8.48 -7.72
CA ARG A 155 -6.70 -8.09 -9.11
C ARG A 155 -5.39 -7.34 -9.29
N MET A 156 -4.64 -7.69 -10.33
CA MET A 156 -3.35 -7.08 -10.62
C MET A 156 -3.30 -6.63 -12.07
N ARG A 157 -2.79 -5.42 -12.28
CA ARG A 157 -2.50 -4.87 -13.61
C ARG A 157 -1.08 -4.34 -13.63
N GLN A 158 -0.25 -4.81 -14.53
CA GLN A 158 1.05 -4.20 -14.77
C GLN A 158 0.86 -2.94 -15.59
N LEU A 159 1.36 -1.81 -15.08
CA LEU A 159 1.24 -0.49 -15.70
C LEU A 159 2.48 -0.10 -16.48
N ALA A 160 3.66 -0.40 -15.91
CA ALA A 160 4.97 -0.05 -16.49
C ALA A 160 6.04 -1.02 -15.98
N LYS A 161 7.27 -0.78 -16.42
CA LYS A 161 8.50 -1.27 -15.77
C LYS A 161 9.24 -0.11 -15.16
N LEU A 162 9.83 -0.30 -14.01
CA LEU A 162 10.75 0.64 -13.40
C LEU A 162 12.17 0.20 -13.72
N GLY A 163 12.87 0.97 -14.53
CA GLY A 163 14.24 0.73 -14.91
C GLY A 163 15.23 1.29 -13.88
N PHE A 164 16.37 0.63 -13.75
CA PHE A 164 17.45 0.99 -12.84
C PHE A 164 18.77 1.01 -13.58
N GLY A 165 19.72 1.78 -13.06
CA GLY A 165 21.09 1.82 -13.52
C GLY A 165 22.06 2.04 -12.36
N LEU A 166 23.34 1.76 -12.59
CA LEU A 166 24.41 2.16 -11.70
C LEU A 166 24.77 3.62 -12.01
N TYR A 167 24.73 4.46 -10.99
CA TYR A 167 24.95 5.90 -11.10
C TYR A 167 26.08 6.40 -10.22
N ALA A 168 26.81 7.38 -10.74
CA ALA A 168 27.88 8.13 -10.07
C ALA A 168 27.45 9.58 -9.84
N PRO A 169 28.24 10.36 -9.06
CA PRO A 169 28.09 11.80 -8.96
C PRO A 169 28.11 12.49 -10.32
N PRO A 170 27.51 13.70 -10.43
CA PRO A 170 27.65 14.52 -11.62
C PRO A 170 29.13 14.71 -12.00
N GLY A 171 29.44 14.67 -13.31
CA GLY A 171 30.86 14.76 -13.81
C GLY A 171 31.57 13.41 -13.91
N GLY A 172 30.90 12.29 -13.51
CA GLY A 172 31.43 10.95 -13.76
C GLY A 172 32.53 10.49 -12.82
N ALA A 173 32.79 11.19 -11.70
CA ALA A 173 33.65 10.67 -10.66
C ALA A 173 33.23 9.27 -10.22
N HIS A 174 34.17 8.35 -10.06
CA HIS A 174 33.91 6.96 -9.73
C HIS A 174 34.45 6.59 -8.33
N PRO A 175 33.77 7.01 -7.24
CA PRO A 175 34.21 6.64 -5.90
C PRO A 175 34.18 5.12 -5.71
N ALA A 176 35.18 4.60 -5.00
CA ALA A 176 35.27 3.16 -4.70
C ALA A 176 34.19 2.66 -3.71
N ARG A 177 33.44 3.59 -3.09
CA ARG A 177 32.37 3.26 -2.12
C ARG A 177 31.08 3.03 -2.82
N HIS A 178 30.28 2.04 -2.33
CA HIS A 178 28.92 1.82 -2.76
C HIS A 178 27.90 2.36 -1.76
N VAL A 179 26.82 2.96 -2.26
CA VAL A 179 25.64 3.32 -1.47
C VAL A 179 24.58 2.23 -1.72
N THR A 180 24.15 1.57 -0.67
CA THR A 180 23.33 0.34 -0.77
C THR A 180 22.18 0.38 0.22
N TRP A 181 21.32 -0.63 0.15
CA TRP A 181 20.31 -0.90 1.15
C TRP A 181 20.89 -1.63 2.36
N PRO A 182 20.37 -1.38 3.59
CA PRO A 182 20.65 -2.22 4.75
C PRO A 182 20.23 -3.68 4.50
N GLU A 183 20.90 -4.62 5.16
CA GLU A 183 20.63 -6.05 4.97
C GLU A 183 19.19 -6.45 5.33
N ALA A 184 18.61 -5.82 6.34
CA ALA A 184 17.24 -6.06 6.75
C ALA A 184 16.18 -5.64 5.71
N ASP A 185 16.51 -4.67 4.83
CA ASP A 185 15.59 -4.11 3.83
C ASP A 185 15.75 -4.74 2.43
N SER A 186 16.53 -5.80 2.33
CA SER A 186 16.90 -6.45 1.05
C SER A 186 15.73 -7.03 0.23
N VAL A 187 14.52 -7.11 0.81
CA VAL A 187 13.33 -7.66 0.16
C VAL A 187 12.78 -6.75 -0.94
N THR A 188 13.00 -5.44 -0.87
CA THR A 188 12.38 -4.46 -1.79
C THR A 188 13.25 -4.08 -2.98
N VAL A 189 14.56 -4.32 -2.90
CA VAL A 189 15.51 -4.01 -3.99
C VAL A 189 16.32 -5.24 -4.30
N PRO A 190 16.61 -5.54 -5.57
CA PRO A 190 17.49 -6.65 -5.93
C PRO A 190 18.91 -6.40 -5.38
N ARG A 191 19.18 -6.93 -4.22
CA ARG A 191 20.50 -6.89 -3.60
C ARG A 191 21.57 -7.42 -4.56
N GLY A 192 21.21 -8.42 -5.36
CA GLY A 192 22.10 -8.99 -6.36
C GLY A 192 22.60 -7.99 -7.41
N TRP A 193 21.84 -6.91 -7.71
CA TRP A 193 22.31 -5.92 -8.67
C TRP A 193 23.51 -5.11 -8.15
N SER A 194 23.43 -4.62 -6.90
CA SER A 194 24.58 -3.93 -6.30
C SER A 194 25.78 -4.85 -6.10
N ALA A 195 25.54 -6.11 -5.70
CA ALA A 195 26.58 -7.12 -5.53
C ALA A 195 27.29 -7.45 -6.85
N ALA A 196 26.54 -7.53 -7.97
CA ALA A 196 27.12 -7.75 -9.30
C ALA A 196 28.11 -6.65 -9.72
N PHE A 197 27.99 -5.44 -9.18
CA PHE A 197 28.91 -4.33 -9.34
C PHE A 197 29.99 -4.24 -8.25
N GLY A 198 30.14 -5.29 -7.43
CA GLY A 198 31.20 -5.37 -6.43
C GLY A 198 30.88 -4.72 -5.07
N ALA A 199 29.61 -4.37 -4.80
CA ALA A 199 29.22 -3.70 -3.56
C ALA A 199 29.50 -4.51 -2.29
N ASP A 200 29.54 -5.85 -2.36
CA ASP A 200 29.80 -6.71 -1.21
C ASP A 200 31.28 -6.69 -0.76
N ALA A 201 32.21 -6.40 -1.69
CA ALA A 201 33.66 -6.31 -1.43
C ALA A 201 34.12 -4.89 -1.18
N ALA A 202 33.34 -3.87 -1.46
CA ALA A 202 33.68 -2.47 -1.36
C ALA A 202 33.21 -1.85 -0.02
N PRO A 203 33.89 -0.76 0.44
CA PRO A 203 33.33 0.06 1.51
C PRO A 203 31.93 0.55 1.14
N ARG A 204 30.99 0.56 2.10
CA ARG A 204 29.60 0.92 1.83
C ARG A 204 29.03 1.94 2.79
N LEU A 205 28.06 2.71 2.30
CA LEU A 205 27.07 3.43 3.10
C LEU A 205 25.72 2.76 2.88
N ALA A 206 25.04 2.32 3.94
CA ALA A 206 23.72 1.71 3.84
C ALA A 206 22.65 2.69 4.27
N VAL A 207 21.66 2.94 3.38
CA VAL A 207 20.53 3.87 3.59
C VAL A 207 19.26 3.20 3.07
N ASN A 208 18.20 3.17 3.89
CA ASN A 208 16.92 2.54 3.55
C ASN A 208 15.92 3.47 2.83
N SER A 209 16.40 4.53 2.21
CA SER A 209 15.60 5.47 1.42
C SER A 209 16.31 5.76 0.09
N LEU A 210 15.57 5.63 -1.02
CA LEU A 210 16.09 5.99 -2.35
C LEU A 210 16.50 7.46 -2.42
N GLN A 211 15.74 8.36 -1.78
CA GLN A 211 16.09 9.77 -1.70
C GLN A 211 17.42 9.98 -0.95
N GLY A 212 17.62 9.26 0.15
CA GLY A 212 18.88 9.27 0.90
C GLY A 212 20.05 8.72 0.08
N GLN A 213 19.82 7.67 -0.72
CA GLN A 213 20.84 7.13 -1.62
C GLN A 213 21.20 8.13 -2.73
N VAL A 214 20.22 8.79 -3.35
CA VAL A 214 20.45 9.87 -4.34
C VAL A 214 21.25 11.00 -3.71
N ALA A 215 20.88 11.45 -2.51
CA ALA A 215 21.60 12.50 -1.80
C ALA A 215 23.07 12.11 -1.49
N ALA A 216 23.30 10.86 -1.10
CA ALA A 216 24.65 10.35 -0.83
C ALA A 216 25.51 10.30 -2.10
N VAL A 217 24.94 9.91 -3.25
CA VAL A 217 25.63 9.92 -4.54
C VAL A 217 25.94 11.36 -4.97
N LEU A 218 24.99 12.29 -4.86
CA LEU A 218 25.17 13.72 -5.13
C LEU A 218 26.30 14.33 -4.28
N ALA A 219 26.39 13.92 -3.02
CA ALA A 219 27.45 14.35 -2.12
C ALA A 219 28.85 13.72 -2.42
N GLY A 220 28.97 12.88 -3.45
CA GLY A 220 30.20 12.23 -3.83
C GLY A 220 30.65 11.08 -2.92
N ILE A 221 29.75 10.55 -2.06
CA ILE A 221 30.09 9.48 -1.10
C ILE A 221 30.32 8.15 -1.82
N GLY A 222 29.61 7.87 -2.91
CA GLY A 222 29.75 6.60 -3.60
C GLY A 222 28.89 6.50 -4.87
N VAL A 223 28.85 5.30 -5.43
CA VAL A 223 27.96 4.94 -6.54
C VAL A 223 26.78 4.11 -6.03
N ALA A 224 25.63 4.17 -6.70
CA ALA A 224 24.44 3.43 -6.30
C ALA A 224 23.65 2.90 -7.49
N VAL A 225 22.95 1.80 -7.28
CA VAL A 225 21.93 1.32 -8.22
C VAL A 225 20.60 2.03 -7.91
N LEU A 226 20.20 2.94 -8.80
CA LEU A 226 19.05 3.85 -8.60
C LEU A 226 18.06 3.75 -9.75
N PRO A 227 16.77 4.06 -9.50
CA PRO A 227 15.79 4.22 -10.57
C PRO A 227 16.21 5.33 -11.54
N HIS A 228 16.08 5.08 -12.83
CA HIS A 228 16.46 6.03 -13.88
C HIS A 228 15.83 7.41 -13.69
N PHE A 229 14.52 7.47 -13.43
CA PHE A 229 13.81 8.76 -13.26
C PHE A 229 14.34 9.62 -12.11
N MET A 230 14.77 8.99 -10.99
CA MET A 230 15.33 9.72 -9.85
C MET A 230 16.73 10.22 -10.14
N ALA A 231 17.56 9.35 -10.69
CA ALA A 231 18.94 9.67 -11.04
C ALA A 231 19.02 10.77 -12.09
N ARG A 232 18.18 10.71 -13.12
CA ARG A 232 18.07 11.72 -14.17
C ARG A 232 17.63 13.08 -13.61
N THR A 233 16.59 13.10 -12.75
CA THR A 233 16.13 14.34 -12.09
C THR A 233 17.22 14.96 -11.23
N ALA A 234 18.07 14.14 -10.61
CA ALA A 234 19.19 14.59 -9.81
C ALA A 234 20.46 14.93 -10.63
N GLY A 235 20.46 14.75 -11.94
CA GLY A 235 21.62 15.00 -12.80
C GLY A 235 22.80 14.06 -12.54
N LEU A 236 22.55 12.84 -12.05
CA LEU A 236 23.58 11.85 -11.80
C LEU A 236 24.11 11.27 -13.10
N HIS A 237 25.37 10.85 -13.09
CA HIS A 237 26.03 10.26 -14.24
C HIS A 237 25.78 8.75 -14.31
N LEU A 238 25.23 8.26 -15.43
CA LEU A 238 24.97 6.85 -15.66
C LEU A 238 26.29 6.12 -15.99
N LEU A 239 26.62 5.09 -15.22
CA LEU A 239 27.78 4.22 -15.45
C LEU A 239 27.39 2.96 -16.21
N ALA A 240 26.24 2.35 -15.85
CA ALA A 240 25.73 1.14 -16.50
C ALA A 240 24.20 1.06 -16.37
N ASP A 241 23.53 0.67 -17.44
CA ASP A 241 22.08 0.38 -17.48
C ASP A 241 21.78 -1.13 -17.52
N ARG A 242 22.83 -1.95 -17.53
CA ARG A 242 22.78 -3.42 -17.50
C ARG A 242 23.76 -3.97 -16.49
N LEU A 243 23.48 -5.19 -16.04
CA LEU A 243 24.40 -5.97 -15.23
C LEU A 243 25.65 -6.37 -16.06
N PRO A 244 26.77 -6.70 -15.41
CA PRO A 244 27.99 -7.17 -16.11
C PRO A 244 27.77 -8.41 -16.98
N ASP A 245 26.77 -9.24 -16.68
CA ASP A 245 26.37 -10.41 -17.46
C ASP A 245 25.40 -10.07 -18.63
N GLY A 246 25.09 -8.78 -18.83
CA GLY A 246 24.16 -8.30 -19.83
C GLY A 246 22.67 -8.30 -19.40
N GLY A 247 22.37 -8.77 -18.20
CA GLY A 247 21.03 -8.78 -17.64
C GLY A 247 20.45 -7.39 -17.44
N GLY A 248 19.15 -7.23 -17.67
CA GLY A 248 18.43 -5.95 -17.47
C GLY A 248 18.13 -5.70 -15.99
N MET A 249 18.21 -4.45 -15.57
CA MET A 249 17.83 -4.01 -14.23
C MET A 249 16.45 -3.34 -14.28
N SER A 250 15.38 -4.10 -14.14
CA SER A 250 14.02 -3.55 -14.13
C SER A 250 13.09 -4.31 -13.21
N ARG A 251 12.03 -3.62 -12.72
CA ARG A 251 10.96 -4.20 -11.93
C ARG A 251 9.60 -3.82 -12.48
N PRO A 252 8.59 -4.69 -12.38
CA PRO A 252 7.24 -4.32 -12.78
C PRO A 252 6.67 -3.27 -11.82
N VAL A 253 5.94 -2.30 -12.33
CA VAL A 253 5.05 -1.44 -11.55
C VAL A 253 3.66 -2.03 -11.66
N LEU A 254 3.17 -2.60 -10.56
CA LEU A 254 1.90 -3.30 -10.48
C LEU A 254 0.90 -2.47 -9.68
N LEU A 255 -0.26 -2.20 -10.26
CA LEU A 255 -1.42 -1.75 -9.53
C LEU A 255 -2.19 -2.99 -9.05
N VAL A 256 -2.37 -3.08 -7.75
CA VAL A 256 -3.00 -4.21 -7.07
C VAL A 256 -4.17 -3.69 -6.25
N GLY A 257 -5.31 -4.33 -6.34
CA GLY A 257 -6.50 -4.03 -5.55
C GLY A 257 -7.20 -5.31 -5.12
N HIS A 258 -7.99 -5.25 -4.06
CA HIS A 258 -8.80 -6.38 -3.64
C HIS A 258 -9.94 -6.60 -4.65
N ALA A 259 -10.19 -7.86 -5.04
CA ALA A 259 -11.22 -8.16 -6.04
C ALA A 259 -12.62 -7.73 -5.59
N ASP A 260 -12.89 -7.76 -4.29
CA ASP A 260 -14.19 -7.38 -3.70
C ASP A 260 -14.43 -5.85 -3.76
N LEU A 261 -13.38 -5.05 -3.87
CA LEU A 261 -13.48 -3.59 -4.03
C LEU A 261 -13.60 -3.14 -5.49
N ALA A 262 -13.62 -4.09 -6.44
CA ALA A 262 -13.71 -3.77 -7.88
C ALA A 262 -15.00 -3.04 -8.26
N ALA A 263 -16.07 -3.16 -7.47
CA ALA A 263 -17.34 -2.45 -7.66
C ALA A 263 -17.35 -1.06 -7.00
N SER A 264 -16.37 -0.72 -6.18
CA SER A 264 -16.31 0.57 -5.50
C SER A 264 -15.91 1.69 -6.48
N ARG A 265 -16.82 2.63 -6.73
CA ARG A 265 -16.60 3.73 -7.68
C ARG A 265 -15.41 4.62 -7.29
N ARG A 266 -15.22 4.90 -5.98
CA ARG A 266 -14.10 5.72 -5.51
C ARG A 266 -12.76 5.01 -5.71
N VAL A 267 -12.70 3.71 -5.39
CA VAL A 267 -11.49 2.89 -5.58
C VAL A 267 -11.18 2.75 -7.07
N GLY A 268 -12.20 2.51 -7.91
CA GLY A 268 -12.06 2.47 -9.37
C GLY A 268 -11.52 3.77 -9.95
N ALA A 269 -12.07 4.91 -9.55
CA ALA A 269 -11.62 6.23 -10.04
C ALA A 269 -10.16 6.53 -9.67
N VAL A 270 -9.75 6.20 -8.44
CA VAL A 270 -8.35 6.33 -8.01
C VAL A 270 -7.45 5.37 -8.80
N ALA A 271 -7.89 4.12 -8.99
CA ALA A 271 -7.16 3.12 -9.76
C ALA A 271 -6.96 3.55 -11.22
N ASP A 272 -8.00 4.09 -11.86
CA ASP A 272 -7.95 4.55 -13.25
C ASP A 272 -7.06 5.79 -13.40
N ALA A 273 -7.16 6.76 -12.48
CA ALA A 273 -6.30 7.95 -12.48
C ALA A 273 -4.81 7.58 -12.34
N LEU A 274 -4.49 6.68 -11.41
CA LEU A 274 -3.12 6.18 -11.22
C LEU A 274 -2.64 5.40 -12.46
N ALA A 275 -3.49 4.52 -13.00
CA ALA A 275 -3.15 3.73 -14.18
C ALA A 275 -2.88 4.60 -15.39
N GLN A 276 -3.74 5.58 -15.65
CA GLN A 276 -3.58 6.50 -16.79
C GLN A 276 -2.27 7.29 -16.66
N GLN A 277 -2.02 7.93 -15.51
CA GLN A 277 -0.81 8.71 -15.26
C GLN A 277 0.48 7.92 -15.44
N ILE A 278 0.51 6.68 -14.90
CA ILE A 278 1.71 5.83 -14.99
C ILE A 278 1.92 5.31 -16.42
N ILE A 279 0.84 4.92 -17.12
CA ILE A 279 0.93 4.43 -18.50
C ILE A 279 1.38 5.55 -19.45
N ASP A 280 0.83 6.76 -19.31
CA ASP A 280 1.18 7.90 -20.15
C ASP A 280 2.63 8.31 -19.99
N ARG A 281 3.17 8.17 -18.78
CA ARG A 281 4.55 8.53 -18.44
C ARG A 281 5.49 7.31 -18.27
N ARG A 282 5.10 6.13 -18.78
CA ARG A 282 5.90 4.90 -18.62
C ARG A 282 7.33 5.02 -19.14
N ALA A 283 7.55 5.78 -20.21
CA ALA A 283 8.87 6.00 -20.75
C ALA A 283 9.82 6.66 -19.74
N GLU A 284 9.31 7.54 -18.87
CA GLU A 284 10.10 8.18 -17.83
C GLU A 284 10.55 7.20 -16.75
N LEU A 285 9.76 6.15 -16.48
CA LEU A 285 10.08 5.08 -15.55
C LEU A 285 11.07 4.07 -16.14
N GLU A 286 10.95 3.76 -17.42
CA GLU A 286 11.64 2.65 -18.06
C GLU A 286 13.03 3.03 -18.61
N MET A 287 13.18 4.25 -19.12
CA MET A 287 14.40 4.66 -19.83
C MET A 287 15.41 5.40 -18.93
N PRO A 288 16.72 5.19 -19.23
CA PRO A 288 17.81 5.91 -18.59
C PRO A 288 17.76 7.43 -18.72
#